data_c17b65cdba41ce0c707f65bfe1c9e25c
#
_entry.id   c17b65cdba41ce0c707f65bfe1c9e25c
#
_cell.length_a   1.000
_cell.length_b   1.000
_cell.length_c   1.000
_cell.angle_alpha   90.00
_cell.angle_beta   90.00
_cell.angle_gamma   90.00
#
_symmetry.space_group_name_H-M   'P 1'
#
loop_
_entity.id
_entity.type
_entity.pdbx_description
1 polymer ?
#
loop_
_entity_poly.entity_id
_entity_poly.type
_entity_poly.pdbx_seq_one_letter_code
_entity_poly.pdbx_strand_id
1 'polypeptide(L)'
;MTRILIMGLPGSGKTHLAKILKKKINADWINADTIRKKYKDWDFSKQGIIRQSLRMYKISKESKKKNIIADFICPFNQTRKIFKADFTIWMNTIQKGRFDKMNKIF
;
A
#
# COMPACT_ATOMS: atom_id res chain seq x y z
N MET A 1 14.32 -11.01 -1.49
CA MET A 1 13.59 -9.80 -1.02
C MET A 1 12.17 -10.20 -0.64
N THR A 2 11.73 -9.77 0.51
CA THR A 2 10.36 -10.03 0.98
C THR A 2 9.53 -8.75 0.88
N ARG A 3 8.44 -8.80 0.13
CA ARG A 3 7.49 -7.70 -0.02
C ARG A 3 6.28 -7.95 0.86
N ILE A 4 6.01 -7.00 1.74
CA ILE A 4 4.85 -7.06 2.64
C ILE A 4 3.90 -5.94 2.28
N LEU A 5 2.69 -6.29 1.92
CA LEU A 5 1.65 -5.34 1.60
C LEU A 5 0.71 -5.17 2.80
N ILE A 6 0.58 -3.94 3.28
CA ILE A 6 -0.44 -3.60 4.26
C ILE A 6 -1.52 -2.82 3.50
N MET A 7 -2.69 -3.41 3.38
CA MET A 7 -3.78 -2.81 2.63
C MET A 7 -5.00 -2.59 3.52
N GLY A 8 -5.84 -1.68 3.12
CA GLY A 8 -7.05 -1.35 3.85
C GLY A 8 -7.56 0.02 3.46
N LEU A 9 -8.69 0.38 4.02
CA LEU A 9 -9.32 1.67 3.75
C LEU A 9 -8.55 2.82 4.40
N PRO A 10 -8.72 4.06 3.89
CA PRO A 10 -8.13 5.22 4.54
C PRO A 10 -8.53 5.28 6.01
N GLY A 11 -7.58 5.56 6.88
CA GLY A 11 -7.82 5.65 8.31
C GLY A 11 -7.85 4.32 9.06
N SER A 12 -7.50 3.20 8.41
CA SER A 12 -7.53 1.88 9.05
C SER A 12 -6.33 1.59 9.96
N GLY A 13 -5.35 2.48 10.02
CA GLY A 13 -4.15 2.27 10.82
C GLY A 13 -2.97 1.66 10.08
N LYS A 14 -3.01 1.60 8.75
CA LYS A 14 -1.93 1.04 7.94
C LYS A 14 -0.58 1.68 8.22
N THR A 15 -0.56 3.00 8.30
CA THR A 15 0.67 3.76 8.55
C THR A 15 1.26 3.44 9.91
N HIS A 16 0.42 3.34 10.92
CA HIS A 16 0.85 3.02 12.27
C HIS A 16 1.49 1.62 12.33
N LEU A 17 0.85 0.63 11.73
CA LEU A 17 1.39 -0.73 11.66
C LEU A 17 2.70 -0.77 10.87
N ALA A 18 2.77 -0.06 9.75
CA ALA A 18 3.99 0.00 8.95
C ALA A 18 5.18 0.55 9.73
N LYS A 19 4.97 1.59 10.53
CA LYS A 19 6.02 2.17 11.38
C LYS A 19 6.57 1.15 12.39
N ILE A 20 5.68 0.38 12.99
CA ILE A 20 6.06 -0.64 13.96
C ILE A 20 6.86 -1.75 13.29
N LEU A 21 6.34 -2.29 12.19
CA LEU A 21 6.99 -3.38 11.47
C LEU A 21 8.34 -2.97 10.88
N LYS A 22 8.45 -1.75 10.36
CA LYS A 22 9.70 -1.24 9.81
C LYS A 22 10.86 -1.39 10.79
N LYS A 23 10.61 -1.08 12.05
CA LYS A 23 11.65 -1.20 13.09
C LYS A 23 11.92 -2.65 13.46
N LYS A 24 10.87 -3.47 13.58
CA LYS A 24 11.00 -4.84 14.06
C LYS A 24 11.73 -5.74 13.09
N ILE A 25 11.53 -5.56 11.79
CA ILE A 25 12.13 -6.44 10.77
C ILE A 25 13.17 -5.74 9.92
N ASN A 26 13.57 -4.54 10.28
CA ASN A 26 14.56 -3.74 9.54
C ASN A 26 14.20 -3.64 8.06
N ALA A 27 13.05 -3.06 7.77
CA ALA A 27 12.53 -2.94 6.42
C ALA A 27 12.58 -1.50 5.91
N ASP A 28 12.60 -1.34 4.60
CA ASP A 28 12.23 -0.07 3.98
C ASP A 28 10.71 0.00 3.93
N TRP A 29 10.20 1.21 4.08
CA TRP A 29 8.77 1.46 4.09
C TRP A 29 8.39 2.43 2.97
N ILE A 30 7.46 2.01 2.12
CA ILE A 30 6.91 2.81 1.03
C ILE A 30 5.47 3.17 1.39
N ASN A 31 5.23 4.45 1.66
CA ASN A 31 3.90 4.95 1.96
C ASN A 31 3.25 5.50 0.69
N ALA A 32 2.05 5.03 0.38
CA ALA A 32 1.37 5.39 -0.86
C ALA A 32 1.08 6.88 -0.96
N ASP A 33 0.65 7.50 0.15
CA ASP A 33 0.34 8.93 0.14
C ASP A 33 1.59 9.77 -0.16
N THR A 34 2.73 9.38 0.38
CA THR A 34 4.01 10.04 0.09
C THR A 34 4.35 9.94 -1.38
N ILE A 35 4.13 8.77 -1.99
CA ILE A 35 4.40 8.57 -3.42
C ILE A 35 3.44 9.38 -4.27
N ARG A 36 2.14 9.40 -3.93
CA ARG A 36 1.17 10.22 -4.65
C ARG A 36 1.52 11.70 -4.60
N LYS A 37 1.97 12.17 -3.45
CA LYS A 37 2.40 13.56 -3.28
C LYS A 37 3.61 13.88 -4.15
N LYS A 38 4.59 12.98 -4.19
CA LYS A 38 5.80 13.14 -5.00
C LYS A 38 5.47 13.23 -6.48
N TYR A 39 4.58 12.38 -6.97
CA TYR A 39 4.20 12.36 -8.39
C TYR A 39 3.02 13.26 -8.72
N LYS A 40 2.45 13.93 -7.72
CA LYS A 40 1.27 14.80 -7.88
C LYS A 40 0.13 14.05 -8.57
N ASP A 41 -0.09 12.80 -8.17
CA ASP A 41 -1.05 11.90 -8.81
C ASP A 41 -2.04 11.40 -7.77
N TRP A 42 -3.19 12.05 -7.70
CA TRP A 42 -4.28 11.72 -6.78
C TRP A 42 -5.45 11.06 -7.50
N ASP A 43 -5.17 10.42 -8.62
CA ASP A 43 -6.18 9.70 -9.39
C ASP A 43 -6.52 8.36 -8.73
N PHE A 44 -7.71 8.28 -8.16
CA PHE A 44 -8.22 7.06 -7.53
C PHE A 44 -9.16 6.27 -8.43
N SER A 45 -9.16 6.56 -9.75
CA SER A 45 -9.83 5.69 -10.71
C SER A 45 -9.10 4.35 -10.77
N LYS A 46 -9.73 3.34 -11.38
CA LYS A 46 -9.10 2.02 -11.54
C LYS A 46 -7.72 2.14 -12.21
N GLN A 47 -7.62 2.94 -13.26
CA GLN A 47 -6.35 3.15 -13.97
C GLN A 47 -5.32 3.84 -13.08
N GLY A 48 -5.73 4.82 -12.29
CA GLY A 48 -4.85 5.52 -11.36
C GLY A 48 -4.34 4.59 -10.26
N ILE A 49 -5.18 3.72 -9.76
CA ILE A 49 -4.79 2.73 -8.75
C ILE A 49 -3.81 1.71 -9.34
N ILE A 50 -4.03 1.26 -10.57
CA ILE A 50 -3.11 0.36 -11.27
C ILE A 50 -1.75 1.04 -11.45
N ARG A 51 -1.75 2.29 -11.91
CA ARG A 51 -0.52 3.08 -12.09
C ARG A 51 0.24 3.22 -10.79
N GLN A 52 -0.46 3.49 -9.70
CA GLN A 52 0.15 3.59 -8.37
C GLN A 52 0.79 2.26 -7.94
N SER A 53 0.11 1.14 -8.18
CA SER A 53 0.62 -0.18 -7.84
C SER A 53 1.91 -0.52 -8.59
N LEU A 54 1.97 -0.19 -9.88
CA LEU A 54 3.18 -0.35 -10.69
C LEU A 54 4.32 0.51 -10.15
N ARG A 55 4.02 1.73 -9.76
CA ARG A 55 4.97 2.68 -9.20
C ARG A 55 5.56 2.15 -7.89
N MET A 56 4.68 1.67 -7.00
CA MET A 56 5.08 1.08 -5.73
C MET A 56 5.97 -0.16 -5.94
N TYR A 57 5.62 -1.00 -6.89
CA TYR A 57 6.41 -2.17 -7.23
C TYR A 57 7.81 -1.80 -7.70
N LYS A 58 7.91 -0.84 -8.63
CA LYS A 58 9.21 -0.38 -9.15
C LYS A 58 10.08 0.18 -8.04
N ILE A 59 9.50 0.98 -7.16
CA ILE A 59 10.23 1.57 -6.02
C ILE A 59 10.71 0.45 -5.09
N SER A 60 9.91 -0.57 -4.86
CA SER A 60 10.30 -1.69 -4.00
C SER A 60 11.53 -2.42 -4.53
N LYS A 61 11.66 -2.52 -5.85
CA LYS A 61 12.81 -3.19 -6.48
C LYS A 61 14.13 -2.42 -6.29
N GLU A 62 14.06 -1.13 -6.02
CA GLU A 62 15.25 -0.29 -5.83
C GLU A 62 15.80 -0.37 -4.42
N SER A 63 15.07 -0.98 -3.49
CA SER A 63 15.52 -1.10 -2.12
C SER A 63 16.68 -2.10 -1.98
N LYS A 64 17.62 -1.76 -1.10
CA LYS A 64 18.75 -2.63 -0.78
C LYS A 64 18.49 -3.51 0.45
N LYS A 65 17.36 -3.32 1.12
CA LYS A 65 16.98 -4.13 2.28
C LYS A 65 16.32 -5.43 1.85
N LYS A 66 16.39 -6.43 2.73
CA LYS A 66 15.77 -7.73 2.47
C LYS A 66 14.24 -7.68 2.59
N ASN A 67 13.73 -6.75 3.40
CA ASN A 67 12.32 -6.62 3.66
C ASN A 67 11.83 -5.24 3.20
N ILE A 68 10.68 -5.22 2.52
CA ILE A 68 10.01 -4.01 2.06
C ILE A 68 8.57 -4.04 2.55
N ILE A 69 8.12 -2.94 3.13
CA ILE A 69 6.73 -2.76 3.53
C ILE A 69 6.12 -1.69 2.66
N ALA A 70 4.97 -1.99 2.06
CA ALA A 70 4.19 -1.00 1.33
C ALA A 70 2.81 -0.91 1.98
N ASP A 71 2.35 0.31 2.28
CA ASP A 71 1.00 0.51 2.78
C ASP A 71 0.24 1.37 1.79
N PHE A 72 -0.86 0.86 1.25
CA PHE A 72 -1.71 1.61 0.35
C PHE A 72 -3.08 0.96 0.18
N ILE A 73 -4.01 1.74 -0.35
CA ILE A 73 -5.32 1.23 -0.76
C ILE A 73 -5.10 0.37 -1.99
N CYS A 74 -5.44 -0.90 -1.90
CA CYS A 74 -5.22 -1.85 -2.99
C CYS A 74 -6.49 -2.69 -3.15
N PRO A 75 -7.62 -2.06 -3.61
CA PRO A 75 -8.93 -2.70 -3.56
C PRO A 75 -9.15 -3.81 -4.59
N PHE A 76 -8.35 -3.85 -5.65
CA PHE A 76 -8.53 -4.82 -6.72
C PHE A 76 -7.49 -5.94 -6.65
N ASN A 77 -7.90 -7.17 -6.92
CA ASN A 77 -6.98 -8.31 -6.98
C ASN A 77 -5.86 -8.08 -7.99
N GLN A 78 -6.17 -7.45 -9.12
CA GLN A 78 -5.19 -7.13 -10.15
C GLN A 78 -4.05 -6.28 -9.60
N THR A 79 -4.35 -5.25 -8.82
CA THR A 79 -3.34 -4.35 -8.28
C THR A 79 -2.48 -5.03 -7.21
N ARG A 80 -3.07 -5.93 -6.43
CA ARG A 80 -2.32 -6.73 -5.45
C ARG A 80 -1.31 -7.64 -6.14
N LYS A 81 -1.71 -8.26 -7.26
CA LYS A 81 -0.82 -9.10 -8.07
C LYS A 81 0.30 -8.30 -8.70
N ILE A 82 0.02 -7.06 -9.10
CA ILE A 82 1.04 -6.17 -9.68
C ILE A 82 2.15 -5.88 -8.69
N PHE A 83 1.82 -5.64 -7.44
CA PHE A 83 2.82 -5.37 -6.41
C PHE A 83 3.63 -6.63 -6.06
N LYS A 84 3.11 -7.81 -6.30
CA LYS A 84 3.76 -9.10 -6.04
C LYS A 84 4.16 -9.25 -4.57
N ALA A 85 3.23 -9.02 -3.66
CA ALA A 85 3.48 -9.18 -2.24
C ALA A 85 3.69 -10.65 -1.88
N ASP A 86 4.68 -10.92 -1.03
CA ASP A 86 4.87 -12.24 -0.44
C ASP A 86 3.90 -12.46 0.71
N PHE A 87 3.60 -11.39 1.45
CA PHE A 87 2.64 -11.39 2.56
C PHE A 87 1.73 -10.19 2.42
N THR A 88 0.44 -10.41 2.67
CA THR A 88 -0.55 -9.34 2.64
C THR A 88 -1.26 -9.27 3.99
N ILE A 89 -1.26 -8.09 4.58
CA ILE A 89 -1.97 -7.81 5.82
C ILE A 89 -3.14 -6.89 5.47
N TRP A 90 -4.35 -7.36 5.72
CA TRP A 90 -5.55 -6.57 5.49
C TRP A 90 -6.03 -5.93 6.78
N MET A 91 -5.96 -4.61 6.84
CA MET A 91 -6.45 -3.83 7.98
C MET A 91 -7.93 -3.59 7.83
N ASN A 92 -8.73 -4.39 8.50
CA ASN A 92 -10.18 -4.34 8.43
C ASN A 92 -10.77 -3.84 9.76
N THR A 93 -10.27 -2.69 10.23
CA THR A 93 -10.65 -2.17 11.55
C THR A 93 -11.66 -1.03 11.49
N ILE A 94 -11.97 -0.52 10.30
CA ILE A 94 -12.85 0.63 10.12
C ILE A 94 -14.08 0.22 9.33
N GLN A 95 -15.27 0.53 9.88
CA GLN A 95 -16.54 0.27 9.22
C GLN A 95 -16.95 1.41 8.30
N LYS A 96 -16.54 2.65 8.61
CA LYS A 96 -16.78 3.83 7.77
C LYS A 96 -15.45 4.50 7.49
N GLY A 97 -15.06 4.55 6.21
CA GLY A 97 -13.90 5.30 5.79
C GLY A 97 -14.26 6.70 5.35
N ARG A 98 -13.23 7.53 5.12
CA ARG A 98 -13.40 8.88 4.60
C ARG A 98 -13.93 8.91 3.17
N PHE A 99 -13.78 7.82 2.45
CA PHE A 99 -14.22 7.69 1.06
C PHE A 99 -15.20 6.52 0.94
N ASP A 100 -16.48 6.79 1.10
CA ASP A 100 -17.54 5.76 1.09
C ASP A 100 -17.53 4.95 -0.20
N LYS A 101 -17.21 5.58 -1.33
CA LYS A 101 -17.12 4.90 -2.62
C LYS A 101 -16.06 3.80 -2.60
N MET A 102 -14.92 4.04 -1.97
CA MET A 102 -13.86 3.05 -1.84
C MET A 102 -14.24 1.94 -0.88
N ASN A 103 -15.01 2.26 0.17
CA ASN A 103 -15.49 1.26 1.12
C ASN A 103 -16.34 0.19 0.45
N LYS A 104 -17.08 0.54 -0.58
CA LYS A 104 -17.93 -0.42 -1.32
C LYS A 104 -17.11 -1.40 -2.17
N ILE A 105 -15.89 -1.06 -2.50
CA ILE A 105 -15.02 -1.92 -3.31
C ILE A 105 -14.38 -3.02 -2.46
N PHE A 106 -14.13 -2.74 -1.20
CA PHE A 106 -13.60 -3.71 -0.26
C PHE A 106 -14.70 -4.64 0.25
#